data_7d9886b5d679156368ba8c27715aa14d
#
_entry.id   7d9886b5d679156368ba8c27715aa14d
#
_cell.length_a   1.000
_cell.length_b   1.000
_cell.length_c   1.000
_cell.angle_alpha   90.00
_cell.angle_beta   90.00
_cell.angle_gamma   90.00
#
_symmetry.space_group_name_H-M   'P 1'
#
loop_
_entity.id
_entity.type
_entity.pdbx_description
1 polymer ?
#
loop_
_entity_poly.entity_id
_entity_poly.type
_entity_poly.pdbx_seq_one_letter_code
_entity_poly.pdbx_strand_id
1 'polypeptide(L)'
;RLGVVEETGMDPVSLHPDAGAQGEFAGMLMIQAYQAAKGNPRKKVLLPDSAHGTNPASANLCGYKAVQIPSNSKGLIDIDKLEAVMDEETAAIMLTNPNTLGMFEKDILKITEIVHSKGGLVYCDGANFNAVMGIVKMGEMGIDVLHINLHKTFSTPHGGGGPGAGPVGIKNLLEPYLPKPVVEKNKNKYFLNYDRPNSVGKLKIFNGNFGMLLRAYVYIRTLGPEGILEAAQSAVLNANYIRAKLKDTFHLPFTRPSLHECVFNDKGQGVTTMDFAKELIDHGFHPPTVYFPLIVKGALMIEPTETESKETLDRFI
;
A
#
# COMPACT_ATOMS: atom_id res chain seq x y z
N ARG A 1 -14.49 -1.09 10.92
CA ARG A 1 -14.68 -0.01 9.97
C ARG A 1 -14.23 1.34 10.54
N LEU A 2 -14.77 1.77 11.69
CA LEU A 2 -14.47 3.10 12.26
C LEU A 2 -12.96 3.33 12.47
N GLY A 3 -12.23 2.37 13.02
CA GLY A 3 -10.78 2.52 13.21
C GLY A 3 -10.03 2.78 11.90
N VAL A 4 -10.40 2.13 10.79
CA VAL A 4 -9.78 2.39 9.48
C VAL A 4 -10.14 3.79 8.99
N VAL A 5 -11.37 4.25 9.20
CA VAL A 5 -11.81 5.62 8.84
C VAL A 5 -11.00 6.67 9.59
N GLU A 6 -10.84 6.49 10.91
CA GLU A 6 -10.09 7.41 11.77
C GLU A 6 -8.62 7.52 11.35
N GLU A 7 -7.98 6.37 11.07
CA GLU A 7 -6.57 6.32 10.67
C GLU A 7 -6.30 6.87 9.27
N THR A 8 -7.23 6.67 8.34
CA THR A 8 -6.99 6.97 6.92
C THR A 8 -7.67 8.24 6.42
N GLY A 9 -8.71 8.71 7.09
CA GLY A 9 -9.59 9.76 6.58
C GLY A 9 -10.42 9.33 5.37
N MET A 10 -10.58 7.99 5.14
CA MET A 10 -11.35 7.42 4.02
C MET A 10 -12.67 6.84 4.53
N ASP A 11 -13.79 7.37 4.08
CA ASP A 11 -15.12 6.83 4.35
C ASP A 11 -15.99 7.00 3.09
N PRO A 12 -16.66 5.95 2.64
CA PRO A 12 -16.87 4.63 3.29
C PRO A 12 -15.71 3.63 3.11
N VAL A 13 -15.79 2.50 3.85
CA VAL A 13 -14.80 1.41 3.83
C VAL A 13 -15.51 0.08 3.61
N SER A 14 -15.00 -0.72 2.65
CA SER A 14 -15.35 -2.13 2.47
C SER A 14 -14.37 -3.03 3.23
N LEU A 15 -14.89 -4.02 3.96
CA LEU A 15 -14.11 -5.03 4.68
C LEU A 15 -14.11 -6.40 3.97
N HIS A 16 -14.61 -6.46 2.74
CA HIS A 16 -14.76 -7.72 2.00
C HIS A 16 -13.44 -8.34 1.54
N PRO A 17 -12.42 -7.58 1.06
CA PRO A 17 -11.22 -8.19 0.53
C PRO A 17 -10.42 -8.92 1.61
N ASP A 18 -9.93 -10.13 1.26
CA ASP A 18 -9.14 -10.98 2.16
C ASP A 18 -7.63 -10.79 2.03
N ALA A 19 -7.20 -9.99 1.06
CA ALA A 19 -5.79 -9.69 0.82
C ALA A 19 -5.62 -8.33 0.16
N GLY A 20 -4.38 -7.80 0.14
CA GLY A 20 -4.05 -6.55 -0.57
C GLY A 20 -4.40 -6.64 -2.06
N ALA A 21 -3.96 -7.70 -2.75
CA ALA A 21 -4.26 -7.90 -4.17
C ALA A 21 -5.78 -7.94 -4.47
N GLN A 22 -6.59 -8.50 -3.56
CA GLN A 22 -8.05 -8.45 -3.71
C GLN A 22 -8.60 -7.06 -3.42
N GLY A 23 -7.97 -6.30 -2.53
CA GLY A 23 -8.26 -4.88 -2.31
C GLY A 23 -7.93 -4.03 -3.53
N GLU A 24 -6.78 -4.29 -4.17
CA GLU A 24 -6.41 -3.66 -5.44
C GLU A 24 -7.45 -3.92 -6.53
N PHE A 25 -7.80 -5.20 -6.72
CA PHE A 25 -8.80 -5.59 -7.70
C PHE A 25 -10.16 -4.93 -7.44
N ALA A 26 -10.62 -4.92 -6.17
CA ALA A 26 -11.86 -4.26 -5.77
C ALA A 26 -11.85 -2.76 -6.08
N GLY A 27 -10.75 -2.08 -5.74
CA GLY A 27 -10.57 -0.65 -6.01
C GLY A 27 -10.62 -0.35 -7.50
N MET A 28 -9.92 -1.14 -8.31
CA MET A 28 -9.90 -0.97 -9.75
C MET A 28 -11.26 -1.26 -10.41
N LEU A 29 -12.02 -2.25 -9.92
CA LEU A 29 -13.39 -2.49 -10.38
C LEU A 29 -14.32 -1.32 -10.07
N MET A 30 -14.21 -0.71 -8.87
CA MET A 30 -15.01 0.47 -8.50
C MET A 30 -14.66 1.67 -9.38
N ILE A 31 -13.38 1.91 -9.67
CA ILE A 31 -12.94 2.95 -10.60
C ILE A 31 -13.52 2.70 -12.01
N GLN A 32 -13.45 1.45 -12.47
CA GLN A 32 -13.99 1.07 -13.79
C GLN A 32 -15.51 1.33 -13.88
N ALA A 33 -16.26 0.89 -12.87
CA ALA A 33 -17.70 1.09 -12.81
C ALA A 33 -18.07 2.59 -12.79
N TYR A 34 -17.33 3.39 -12.02
CA TYR A 34 -17.49 4.84 -11.98
C TYR A 34 -17.24 5.50 -13.34
N GLN A 35 -16.14 5.17 -14.02
CA GLN A 35 -15.80 5.74 -15.32
C GLN A 35 -16.84 5.33 -16.39
N ALA A 36 -17.29 4.08 -16.37
CA ALA A 36 -18.34 3.59 -17.26
C ALA A 36 -19.67 4.32 -17.05
N ALA A 37 -20.07 4.54 -15.78
CA ALA A 37 -21.29 5.27 -15.44
C ALA A 37 -21.24 6.76 -15.85
N LYS A 38 -20.04 7.34 -15.97
CA LYS A 38 -19.83 8.69 -16.53
C LYS A 38 -19.88 8.73 -18.07
N GLY A 39 -20.10 7.59 -18.71
CA GLY A 39 -20.12 7.49 -20.20
C GLY A 39 -18.74 7.59 -20.84
N ASN A 40 -17.67 7.51 -20.06
CA ASN A 40 -16.28 7.57 -20.53
C ASN A 40 -15.47 6.37 -20.02
N PRO A 41 -15.63 5.17 -20.59
CA PRO A 41 -14.84 4.00 -20.20
C PRO A 41 -13.38 4.20 -20.66
N ARG A 42 -12.55 4.51 -19.70
CA ARG A 42 -11.12 4.78 -19.91
C ARG A 42 -10.33 3.49 -20.07
N LYS A 43 -9.11 3.56 -20.62
CA LYS A 43 -8.41 2.35 -21.12
C LYS A 43 -7.08 2.09 -20.44
N LYS A 44 -6.48 3.05 -19.75
CA LYS A 44 -5.15 2.90 -19.17
C LYS A 44 -5.10 3.30 -17.70
N VAL A 45 -4.14 2.69 -17.02
CA VAL A 45 -3.76 2.99 -15.63
C VAL A 45 -2.27 3.30 -15.61
N LEU A 46 -1.91 4.39 -14.96
CA LEU A 46 -0.51 4.79 -14.77
C LEU A 46 0.04 4.14 -13.50
N LEU A 47 1.30 3.71 -13.54
CA LEU A 47 1.97 3.07 -12.40
C LEU A 47 3.43 3.56 -12.32
N PRO A 48 3.91 3.99 -11.14
CA PRO A 48 5.35 4.21 -10.94
C PRO A 48 6.14 2.91 -11.22
N ASP A 49 7.35 3.05 -11.75
CA ASP A 49 8.25 1.90 -11.98
C ASP A 49 8.71 1.21 -10.69
N SER A 50 8.55 1.86 -9.55
CA SER A 50 8.73 1.30 -8.22
C SER A 50 7.50 0.53 -7.69
N ALA A 51 6.37 0.48 -8.43
CA ALA A 51 5.16 -0.19 -7.97
C ALA A 51 5.37 -1.69 -7.74
N HIS A 52 4.62 -2.25 -6.78
CA HIS A 52 4.59 -3.70 -6.57
C HIS A 52 3.97 -4.40 -7.80
N GLY A 53 4.47 -5.60 -8.12
CA GLY A 53 4.05 -6.35 -9.32
C GLY A 53 2.56 -6.71 -9.37
N THR A 54 1.86 -6.72 -8.22
CA THR A 54 0.41 -6.95 -8.16
C THR A 54 -0.40 -5.76 -8.70
N ASN A 55 0.14 -4.53 -8.65
CA ASN A 55 -0.57 -3.36 -9.15
C ASN A 55 -0.82 -3.43 -10.66
N PRO A 56 0.20 -3.63 -11.54
CA PRO A 56 -0.05 -3.84 -12.96
C PRO A 56 -0.88 -5.09 -13.25
N ALA A 57 -0.73 -6.16 -12.45
CA ALA A 57 -1.54 -7.36 -12.60
C ALA A 57 -3.03 -7.08 -12.33
N SER A 58 -3.36 -6.35 -11.27
CA SER A 58 -4.74 -5.94 -10.93
C SER A 58 -5.33 -5.01 -11.99
N ALA A 59 -4.55 -4.06 -12.51
CA ALA A 59 -4.98 -3.19 -13.60
C ALA A 59 -5.29 -4.01 -14.87
N ASN A 60 -4.41 -4.93 -15.27
CA ASN A 60 -4.62 -5.79 -16.44
C ASN A 60 -5.81 -6.73 -16.26
N LEU A 61 -6.02 -7.29 -15.05
CA LEU A 61 -7.17 -8.14 -14.74
C LEU A 61 -8.51 -7.39 -14.92
N CYS A 62 -8.52 -6.08 -14.67
CA CYS A 62 -9.67 -5.20 -14.94
C CYS A 62 -9.74 -4.72 -16.39
N GLY A 63 -8.87 -5.23 -17.29
CA GLY A 63 -8.87 -4.87 -18.72
C GLY A 63 -8.19 -3.55 -19.06
N TYR A 64 -7.50 -2.93 -18.12
CA TYR A 64 -6.72 -1.73 -18.38
C TYR A 64 -5.33 -2.03 -18.96
N LYS A 65 -4.83 -1.13 -19.78
CA LYS A 65 -3.42 -1.11 -20.18
C LYS A 65 -2.60 -0.45 -19.07
N ALA A 66 -1.68 -1.20 -18.46
CA ALA A 66 -0.70 -0.67 -17.52
C ALA A 66 0.36 0.16 -18.25
N VAL A 67 0.58 1.41 -17.83
CA VAL A 67 1.58 2.32 -18.40
C VAL A 67 2.49 2.79 -17.28
N GLN A 68 3.77 2.48 -17.41
CA GLN A 68 4.79 2.82 -16.43
C GLN A 68 5.18 4.30 -16.50
N ILE A 69 5.39 4.92 -15.32
CA ILE A 69 5.99 6.25 -15.14
C ILE A 69 7.36 6.05 -14.49
N PRO A 70 8.44 6.56 -15.07
CA PRO A 70 9.75 6.42 -14.46
C PRO A 70 9.88 7.24 -13.18
N SER A 71 10.69 6.74 -12.25
CA SER A 71 11.15 7.51 -11.09
C SER A 71 12.21 8.52 -11.52
N ASN A 72 12.26 9.65 -10.81
CA ASN A 72 13.33 10.62 -10.91
C ASN A 72 14.61 10.13 -10.19
N SER A 73 15.69 10.88 -10.27
CA SER A 73 16.97 10.57 -9.62
C SER A 73 16.91 10.44 -8.09
N LYS A 74 15.79 10.82 -7.48
CA LYS A 74 15.55 10.73 -6.02
C LYS A 74 14.67 9.55 -5.65
N GLY A 75 14.27 8.69 -6.62
CA GLY A 75 13.40 7.54 -6.39
C GLY A 75 11.94 7.88 -6.15
N LEU A 76 11.48 9.06 -6.55
CA LEU A 76 10.10 9.53 -6.49
C LEU A 76 9.52 9.63 -7.90
N ILE A 77 8.20 9.72 -8.02
CA ILE A 77 7.54 9.91 -9.32
C ILE A 77 8.12 11.15 -10.04
N ASP A 78 8.49 10.97 -11.30
CA ASP A 78 8.90 12.08 -12.17
C ASP A 78 7.65 12.82 -12.64
N ILE A 79 7.46 14.04 -12.13
CA ILE A 79 6.26 14.84 -12.39
C ILE A 79 6.15 15.22 -13.87
N ASP A 80 7.24 15.57 -14.52
CA ASP A 80 7.22 15.96 -15.94
C ASP A 80 6.84 14.76 -16.82
N LYS A 81 7.30 13.56 -16.44
CA LYS A 81 6.91 12.32 -17.12
C LYS A 81 5.46 11.94 -16.85
N LEU A 82 4.96 12.16 -15.63
CA LEU A 82 3.55 11.99 -15.31
C LEU A 82 2.69 12.92 -16.18
N GLU A 83 2.99 14.20 -16.23
CA GLU A 83 2.26 15.19 -17.04
C GLU A 83 2.25 14.81 -18.54
N ALA A 84 3.39 14.33 -19.05
CA ALA A 84 3.53 13.95 -20.46
C ALA A 84 2.67 12.73 -20.88
N VAL A 85 2.36 11.83 -19.95
CA VAL A 85 1.58 10.61 -20.25
C VAL A 85 0.14 10.68 -19.75
N MET A 86 -0.20 11.69 -18.94
CA MET A 86 -1.53 11.87 -18.37
C MET A 86 -2.47 12.47 -19.44
N ASP A 87 -3.55 11.79 -19.71
CA ASP A 87 -4.57 12.22 -20.68
C ASP A 87 -5.98 11.75 -20.25
N GLU A 88 -6.95 11.99 -21.11
CA GLU A 88 -8.36 11.67 -20.89
C GLU A 88 -8.70 10.17 -21.03
N GLU A 89 -7.77 9.35 -21.54
CA GLU A 89 -7.90 7.89 -21.55
C GLU A 89 -7.40 7.26 -20.23
N THR A 90 -6.77 8.06 -19.35
CA THR A 90 -6.23 7.58 -18.08
C THR A 90 -7.34 7.44 -17.04
N ALA A 91 -7.64 6.19 -16.64
CA ALA A 91 -8.65 5.88 -15.62
C ALA A 91 -8.15 6.24 -14.22
N ALA A 92 -6.90 5.90 -13.92
CA ALA A 92 -6.29 6.14 -12.63
C ALA A 92 -4.76 6.12 -12.70
N ILE A 93 -4.13 6.65 -11.63
CA ILE A 93 -2.79 6.25 -11.21
C ILE A 93 -2.92 5.26 -10.05
N MET A 94 -2.12 4.19 -10.04
CA MET A 94 -1.94 3.31 -8.87
C MET A 94 -0.54 3.55 -8.32
N LEU A 95 -0.43 4.10 -7.14
CA LEU A 95 0.83 4.39 -6.47
C LEU A 95 0.85 3.80 -5.06
N THR A 96 2.04 3.62 -4.51
CA THR A 96 2.26 3.24 -3.11
C THR A 96 2.86 4.44 -2.37
N ASN A 97 2.35 4.81 -1.21
CA ASN A 97 2.91 5.89 -0.42
C ASN A 97 2.88 5.56 1.09
N PRO A 98 4.04 5.39 1.72
CA PRO A 98 5.41 5.42 1.19
C PRO A 98 5.66 4.39 0.09
N ASN A 99 6.55 4.72 -0.87
CA ASN A 99 6.84 3.82 -1.97
C ASN A 99 7.74 2.64 -1.54
N THR A 100 7.98 1.68 -2.43
CA THR A 100 8.77 0.46 -2.17
C THR A 100 10.28 0.70 -2.00
N LEU A 101 10.72 1.94 -2.04
CA LEU A 101 12.08 2.36 -1.65
C LEU A 101 12.11 2.91 -0.21
N GLY A 102 10.99 2.82 0.52
CA GLY A 102 10.84 3.40 1.85
C GLY A 102 10.68 4.93 1.87
N MET A 103 10.35 5.57 0.75
CA MET A 103 10.30 7.02 0.66
C MET A 103 8.89 7.55 0.52
N PHE A 104 8.58 8.63 1.25
CA PHE A 104 7.31 9.34 1.12
C PHE A 104 7.28 10.19 -0.16
N GLU A 105 6.21 10.05 -0.93
CA GLU A 105 5.96 10.85 -2.13
C GLU A 105 5.53 12.26 -1.72
N LYS A 106 6.52 13.15 -1.60
CA LYS A 106 6.31 14.52 -1.05
C LYS A 106 5.44 15.40 -1.96
N ASP A 107 5.43 15.11 -3.25
CA ASP A 107 4.69 15.87 -4.25
C ASP A 107 3.29 15.28 -4.50
N ILE A 108 2.77 14.45 -3.54
CA ILE A 108 1.49 13.74 -3.67
C ILE A 108 0.33 14.66 -4.02
N LEU A 109 0.24 15.86 -3.45
CA LEU A 109 -0.82 16.82 -3.75
C LEU A 109 -0.76 17.28 -5.21
N LYS A 110 0.43 17.53 -5.75
CA LYS A 110 0.60 17.88 -7.16
C LYS A 110 0.24 16.69 -8.07
N ILE A 111 0.65 15.47 -7.71
CA ILE A 111 0.30 14.25 -8.44
C ILE A 111 -1.21 14.08 -8.52
N THR A 112 -1.92 14.21 -7.40
CA THR A 112 -3.38 14.06 -7.35
C THR A 112 -4.07 15.15 -8.16
N GLU A 113 -3.61 16.39 -8.10
CA GLU A 113 -4.12 17.50 -8.92
C GLU A 113 -3.98 17.23 -10.42
N ILE A 114 -2.80 16.79 -10.89
CA ILE A 114 -2.56 16.44 -12.29
C ILE A 114 -3.55 15.35 -12.74
N VAL A 115 -3.70 14.29 -11.95
CA VAL A 115 -4.58 13.17 -12.27
C VAL A 115 -6.05 13.60 -12.30
N HIS A 116 -6.51 14.33 -11.29
CA HIS A 116 -7.88 14.81 -11.20
C HIS A 116 -8.22 15.84 -12.30
N SER A 117 -7.26 16.70 -12.69
CA SER A 117 -7.48 17.71 -13.74
C SER A 117 -7.90 17.09 -15.08
N LYS A 118 -7.53 15.85 -15.33
CA LYS A 118 -7.91 15.06 -16.50
C LYS A 118 -9.05 14.07 -16.21
N GLY A 119 -9.64 14.13 -15.01
CA GLY A 119 -10.74 13.26 -14.59
C GLY A 119 -10.35 11.82 -14.29
N GLY A 120 -9.05 11.52 -14.13
CA GLY A 120 -8.54 10.28 -13.57
C GLY A 120 -8.77 10.23 -12.07
N LEU A 121 -8.59 9.03 -11.47
CA LEU A 121 -8.68 8.83 -10.03
C LEU A 121 -7.32 8.37 -9.47
N VAL A 122 -7.14 8.54 -8.16
CA VAL A 122 -5.90 8.17 -7.48
C VAL A 122 -6.16 6.98 -6.56
N TYR A 123 -5.56 5.85 -6.92
CA TYR A 123 -5.51 4.65 -6.10
C TYR A 123 -4.19 4.62 -5.33
N CYS A 124 -4.26 4.46 -4.02
CA CYS A 124 -3.09 4.26 -3.17
C CYS A 124 -3.04 2.82 -2.65
N ASP A 125 -1.94 2.15 -2.92
CA ASP A 125 -1.56 0.90 -2.27
C ASP A 125 -1.05 1.21 -0.86
N GLY A 126 -1.82 0.84 0.15
CA GLY A 126 -1.52 1.06 1.55
C GLY A 126 -0.75 -0.09 2.20
N ALA A 127 -0.03 -0.91 1.41
CA ALA A 127 0.82 -1.98 1.97
C ALA A 127 1.85 -1.45 2.97
N ASN A 128 2.32 -0.22 2.77
CA ASN A 128 3.32 0.46 3.60
C ASN A 128 2.72 1.46 4.60
N PHE A 129 1.41 1.35 4.89
CA PHE A 129 0.71 2.28 5.77
C PHE A 129 1.21 2.26 7.22
N ASN A 130 1.83 1.15 7.66
CA ASN A 130 2.47 1.02 8.98
C ASN A 130 3.52 2.11 9.27
N ALA A 131 4.15 2.66 8.24
CA ALA A 131 5.14 3.73 8.39
C ALA A 131 4.55 5.10 8.76
N VAL A 132 3.25 5.29 8.59
CA VAL A 132 2.58 6.60 8.67
C VAL A 132 1.30 6.60 9.50
N MET A 133 1.03 5.50 10.22
CA MET A 133 -0.10 5.39 11.15
C MET A 133 -0.08 6.51 12.19
N GLY A 134 -1.23 7.09 12.47
CA GLY A 134 -1.35 8.20 13.43
C GLY A 134 -0.68 9.51 12.99
N ILE A 135 -0.06 9.57 11.81
CA ILE A 135 0.68 10.74 11.32
C ILE A 135 0.00 11.35 10.09
N VAL A 136 -0.44 10.49 9.16
CA VAL A 136 -0.93 10.93 7.85
C VAL A 136 -2.30 10.36 7.55
N LYS A 137 -3.23 11.25 7.17
CA LYS A 137 -4.56 10.87 6.65
C LYS A 137 -4.54 10.90 5.14
N MET A 138 -4.36 9.73 4.51
CA MET A 138 -4.27 9.58 3.05
C MET A 138 -5.49 10.17 2.33
N GLY A 139 -6.68 10.07 2.92
CA GLY A 139 -7.89 10.66 2.36
C GLY A 139 -7.84 12.19 2.20
N GLU A 140 -7.05 12.89 3.01
CA GLU A 140 -6.88 14.34 2.92
C GLU A 140 -5.87 14.77 1.84
N MET A 141 -5.16 13.81 1.23
CA MET A 141 -4.15 14.05 0.20
C MET A 141 -4.67 13.88 -1.23
N GLY A 142 -5.98 13.80 -1.42
CA GLY A 142 -6.57 13.58 -2.76
C GLY A 142 -6.58 12.13 -3.21
N ILE A 143 -6.36 11.17 -2.31
CA ILE A 143 -6.51 9.73 -2.61
C ILE A 143 -7.99 9.39 -2.71
N ASP A 144 -8.41 8.73 -3.79
CA ASP A 144 -9.80 8.34 -4.02
C ASP A 144 -10.09 6.91 -3.55
N VAL A 145 -9.10 6.02 -3.64
CA VAL A 145 -9.17 4.64 -3.19
C VAL A 145 -7.89 4.28 -2.45
N LEU A 146 -8.03 3.68 -1.28
CA LEU A 146 -6.91 3.18 -0.46
C LEU A 146 -7.23 1.77 0.02
N HIS A 147 -6.39 0.78 -0.26
CA HIS A 147 -6.44 -0.46 0.51
C HIS A 147 -5.40 -0.47 1.62
N ILE A 148 -5.66 -1.24 2.67
CA ILE A 148 -4.70 -1.48 3.76
C ILE A 148 -4.57 -2.98 3.97
N ASN A 149 -3.33 -3.45 4.16
CA ASN A 149 -3.08 -4.84 4.53
C ASN A 149 -3.08 -4.96 6.06
N LEU A 150 -4.14 -5.55 6.64
CA LEU A 150 -4.21 -5.71 8.10
C LEU A 150 -3.07 -6.57 8.64
N HIS A 151 -2.61 -7.53 7.83
CA HIS A 151 -1.49 -8.43 8.14
C HIS A 151 -0.09 -7.79 8.03
N LYS A 152 -0.02 -6.54 7.58
CA LYS A 152 1.22 -5.73 7.59
C LYS A 152 1.12 -4.61 8.64
N THR A 153 -0.01 -3.90 8.66
CA THR A 153 -0.20 -2.68 9.44
C THR A 153 -0.72 -2.94 10.85
N PHE A 154 -1.64 -3.89 11.03
CA PHE A 154 -2.35 -4.11 12.31
C PHE A 154 -2.12 -5.50 12.92
N SER A 155 -0.94 -6.06 12.73
CA SER A 155 -0.46 -7.26 13.42
C SER A 155 -1.40 -8.48 13.32
N THR A 156 -2.01 -8.70 12.17
CA THR A 156 -2.77 -9.93 11.91
C THR A 156 -1.92 -10.94 11.16
N PRO A 157 -2.17 -12.27 11.26
CA PRO A 157 -1.43 -13.24 10.49
C PRO A 157 -1.73 -13.12 8.98
N HIS A 158 -0.73 -13.45 8.16
CA HIS A 158 -0.84 -13.65 6.71
C HIS A 158 -0.84 -15.13 6.33
N GLY A 159 -0.13 -15.96 7.09
CA GLY A 159 -0.08 -17.41 6.93
C GLY A 159 0.53 -17.89 5.61
N GLY A 160 1.47 -17.14 5.02
CA GLY A 160 2.09 -17.52 3.75
C GLY A 160 1.12 -17.56 2.55
N GLY A 161 0.13 -16.67 2.53
CA GLY A 161 -0.96 -16.67 1.54
C GLY A 161 -2.31 -17.15 2.11
N GLY A 162 -2.40 -17.27 3.43
CA GLY A 162 -3.57 -17.69 4.19
C GLY A 162 -4.42 -16.53 4.70
N PRO A 163 -4.72 -16.44 6.01
CA PRO A 163 -5.76 -15.60 6.56
C PRO A 163 -5.38 -14.10 6.58
N GLY A 164 -5.31 -13.46 5.43
CA GLY A 164 -5.11 -12.02 5.31
C GLY A 164 -6.41 -11.23 5.38
N ALA A 165 -6.31 -9.90 5.29
CA ALA A 165 -7.41 -8.99 5.02
C ALA A 165 -6.89 -7.70 4.38
N GLY A 166 -7.67 -7.15 3.46
CA GLY A 166 -7.33 -5.96 2.69
C GLY A 166 -8.48 -4.96 2.61
N PRO A 167 -8.91 -4.34 3.73
CA PRO A 167 -9.95 -3.30 3.70
C PRO A 167 -9.66 -2.22 2.65
N VAL A 168 -10.73 -1.76 1.98
CA VAL A 168 -10.65 -0.71 0.98
C VAL A 168 -11.49 0.48 1.42
N GLY A 169 -10.82 1.60 1.67
CA GLY A 169 -11.44 2.91 1.88
C GLY A 169 -11.57 3.66 0.57
N ILE A 170 -12.65 4.40 0.41
CA ILE A 170 -12.94 5.15 -0.82
C ILE A 170 -13.47 6.55 -0.51
N LYS A 171 -13.44 7.43 -1.50
CA LYS A 171 -14.20 8.70 -1.46
C LYS A 171 -15.66 8.44 -1.81
N ASN A 172 -16.54 9.32 -1.31
CA ASN A 172 -18.00 9.23 -1.49
C ASN A 172 -18.45 9.06 -2.94
N LEU A 173 -17.71 9.60 -3.90
CA LEU A 173 -18.04 9.45 -5.33
C LEU A 173 -18.05 7.99 -5.80
N LEU A 174 -17.35 7.12 -5.10
CA LEU A 174 -17.29 5.67 -5.40
C LEU A 174 -18.24 4.83 -4.53
N GLU A 175 -18.95 5.43 -3.56
CA GLU A 175 -19.86 4.73 -2.65
C GLU A 175 -20.90 3.84 -3.36
N PRO A 176 -21.56 4.27 -4.46
CA PRO A 176 -22.54 3.44 -5.16
C PRO A 176 -21.98 2.12 -5.68
N TYR A 177 -20.68 2.05 -5.93
CA TYR A 177 -19.98 0.92 -6.55
C TYR A 177 -19.38 -0.06 -5.53
N LEU A 178 -19.51 0.21 -4.22
CA LEU A 178 -19.01 -0.68 -3.18
C LEU A 178 -19.44 -2.14 -3.39
N PRO A 179 -18.56 -3.11 -3.10
CA PRO A 179 -18.93 -4.52 -3.07
C PRO A 179 -20.12 -4.77 -2.14
N LYS A 180 -21.05 -5.62 -2.55
CA LYS A 180 -22.22 -5.98 -1.76
C LYS A 180 -22.06 -7.34 -1.05
N PRO A 181 -22.71 -7.52 0.11
CA PRO A 181 -23.59 -6.57 0.82
C PRO A 181 -22.81 -5.50 1.57
N VAL A 182 -23.43 -4.35 1.80
CA VAL A 182 -22.92 -3.32 2.70
C VAL A 182 -23.67 -3.42 4.03
N VAL A 183 -22.95 -3.28 5.14
CA VAL A 183 -23.58 -3.22 6.47
C VAL A 183 -24.18 -1.84 6.67
N GLU A 184 -25.48 -1.80 6.86
CA GLU A 184 -26.23 -0.58 7.15
C GLU A 184 -26.92 -0.65 8.51
N LYS A 185 -27.24 0.51 9.06
CA LYS A 185 -27.94 0.64 10.34
C LYS A 185 -29.29 1.33 10.12
N ASN A 186 -30.36 0.66 10.53
CA ASN A 186 -31.69 1.25 10.60
C ASN A 186 -32.15 1.26 12.05
N LYS A 187 -32.33 2.48 12.62
CA LYS A 187 -32.57 2.71 14.04
C LYS A 187 -31.48 1.99 14.88
N ASN A 188 -31.84 0.93 15.62
CA ASN A 188 -30.92 0.18 16.50
C ASN A 188 -30.53 -1.20 15.96
N LYS A 189 -30.85 -1.51 14.71
CA LYS A 189 -30.53 -2.83 14.10
C LYS A 189 -29.60 -2.64 12.92
N TYR A 190 -28.58 -3.50 12.85
CA TYR A 190 -27.71 -3.63 11.67
C TYR A 190 -28.29 -4.71 10.75
N PHE A 191 -28.16 -4.48 9.44
CA PHE A 191 -28.55 -5.43 8.41
C PHE A 191 -27.57 -5.40 7.25
N LEU A 192 -27.60 -6.46 6.43
CA LEU A 192 -26.81 -6.59 5.21
C LEU A 192 -27.67 -6.08 4.04
N ASN A 193 -27.28 -4.94 3.46
CA ASN A 193 -27.96 -4.41 2.29
C ASN A 193 -27.38 -5.01 1.00
N TYR A 194 -28.18 -5.78 0.29
CA TYR A 194 -27.89 -6.36 -1.02
C TYR A 194 -28.49 -5.54 -2.19
N ASP A 195 -29.41 -4.63 -1.91
CA ASP A 195 -30.05 -3.78 -2.91
C ASP A 195 -29.13 -2.61 -3.29
N ARG A 196 -28.14 -2.92 -4.10
CA ARG A 196 -27.14 -1.98 -4.59
C ARG A 196 -26.92 -2.21 -6.07
N PRO A 197 -27.74 -1.58 -6.93
CA PRO A 197 -27.77 -1.86 -8.37
C PRO A 197 -26.46 -1.52 -9.09
N ASN A 198 -25.72 -0.51 -8.61
CA ASN A 198 -24.46 -0.07 -9.21
C ASN A 198 -23.23 -0.77 -8.61
N SER A 199 -23.41 -1.64 -7.62
CA SER A 199 -22.31 -2.36 -6.97
C SER A 199 -21.51 -3.19 -7.97
N VAL A 200 -20.19 -3.26 -7.78
CA VAL A 200 -19.31 -4.18 -8.51
C VAL A 200 -19.57 -5.66 -8.20
N GLY A 201 -20.54 -5.95 -7.34
CA GLY A 201 -20.94 -7.32 -7.00
C GLY A 201 -20.28 -7.85 -5.75
N LYS A 202 -20.32 -9.18 -5.58
CA LYS A 202 -19.63 -9.86 -4.49
C LYS A 202 -18.19 -10.18 -4.88
N LEU A 203 -17.25 -9.84 -4.02
CA LEU A 203 -15.84 -10.19 -4.22
C LEU A 203 -15.51 -11.61 -3.78
N LYS A 204 -16.31 -12.16 -2.85
CA LYS A 204 -16.12 -13.49 -2.27
C LYS A 204 -17.44 -14.04 -1.72
N ILE A 205 -17.45 -15.32 -1.38
CA ILE A 205 -18.65 -16.01 -0.86
C ILE A 205 -19.07 -15.46 0.50
N PHE A 206 -18.11 -15.19 1.40
CA PHE A 206 -18.35 -14.61 2.72
C PHE A 206 -18.07 -13.09 2.76
N ASN A 207 -18.26 -12.44 3.90
CA ASN A 207 -18.24 -10.99 4.06
C ASN A 207 -16.90 -10.50 4.67
N GLY A 208 -15.77 -10.96 4.19
CA GLY A 208 -14.45 -10.67 4.72
C GLY A 208 -13.95 -11.75 5.70
N ASN A 209 -12.70 -11.66 6.08
CA ASN A 209 -12.07 -12.55 7.04
C ASN A 209 -12.33 -12.05 8.48
N PHE A 210 -13.45 -12.46 9.07
CA PHE A 210 -13.90 -11.97 10.37
C PHE A 210 -12.86 -12.11 11.47
N GLY A 211 -12.15 -13.24 11.53
CA GLY A 211 -11.10 -13.44 12.53
C GLY A 211 -9.97 -12.42 12.45
N MET A 212 -9.57 -12.04 11.24
CA MET A 212 -8.54 -11.02 11.01
C MET A 212 -9.05 -9.62 11.34
N LEU A 213 -10.28 -9.32 10.97
CA LEU A 213 -10.93 -8.05 11.32
C LEU A 213 -11.02 -7.87 12.84
N LEU A 214 -11.36 -8.93 13.57
CA LEU A 214 -11.42 -8.91 15.03
C LEU A 214 -10.03 -8.72 15.66
N ARG A 215 -9.00 -9.41 15.15
CA ARG A 215 -7.62 -9.25 15.65
C ARG A 215 -7.11 -7.83 15.43
N ALA A 216 -7.30 -7.26 14.25
CA ALA A 216 -6.95 -5.87 13.97
C ALA A 216 -7.70 -4.88 14.89
N TYR A 217 -8.99 -5.13 15.12
CA TYR A 217 -9.77 -4.31 16.05
C TYR A 217 -9.19 -4.35 17.47
N VAL A 218 -8.84 -5.54 17.98
CA VAL A 218 -8.22 -5.69 19.30
C VAL A 218 -6.88 -4.97 19.34
N TYR A 219 -6.03 -5.13 18.32
CA TYR A 219 -4.74 -4.45 18.22
C TYR A 219 -4.90 -2.92 18.30
N ILE A 220 -5.76 -2.34 17.47
CA ILE A 220 -6.02 -0.89 17.46
C ILE A 220 -6.55 -0.42 18.83
N ARG A 221 -7.47 -1.19 19.45
CA ARG A 221 -8.05 -0.82 20.74
C ARG A 221 -7.06 -0.95 21.89
N THR A 222 -6.15 -1.91 21.81
CA THR A 222 -5.12 -2.14 22.86
C THR A 222 -4.05 -1.06 22.84
N LEU A 223 -3.58 -0.69 21.65
CA LEU A 223 -2.55 0.35 21.51
C LEU A 223 -3.10 1.75 21.71
N GLY A 224 -4.33 2.00 21.25
CA GLY A 224 -4.87 3.35 21.22
C GLY A 224 -4.09 4.27 20.27
N PRO A 225 -4.42 5.57 20.20
CA PRO A 225 -3.78 6.49 19.27
C PRO A 225 -2.29 6.70 19.56
N GLU A 226 -1.92 6.74 20.82
CA GLU A 226 -0.52 6.92 21.24
C GLU A 226 0.36 5.72 20.87
N GLY A 227 -0.11 4.49 21.15
CA GLY A 227 0.64 3.28 20.82
C GLY A 227 0.72 3.01 19.32
N ILE A 228 -0.29 3.37 18.53
CA ILE A 228 -0.24 3.30 17.06
C ILE A 228 0.82 4.27 16.51
N LEU A 229 0.86 5.50 17.02
CA LEU A 229 1.87 6.48 16.65
C LEU A 229 3.28 6.01 17.03
N GLU A 230 3.45 5.47 18.23
CA GLU A 230 4.72 4.93 18.71
C GLU A 230 5.21 3.76 17.84
N ALA A 231 4.30 2.86 17.43
CA ALA A 231 4.62 1.76 16.52
C ALA A 231 5.16 2.27 15.18
N ALA A 232 4.49 3.25 14.55
CA ALA A 232 4.96 3.85 13.31
C ALA A 232 6.33 4.53 13.46
N GLN A 233 6.51 5.32 14.52
CA GLN A 233 7.77 6.00 14.80
C GLN A 233 8.91 5.02 15.05
N SER A 234 8.66 3.95 15.81
CA SER A 234 9.66 2.90 16.10
C SER A 234 10.07 2.15 14.83
N ALA A 235 9.14 1.81 13.95
CA ALA A 235 9.45 1.17 12.67
C ALA A 235 10.37 2.06 11.81
N VAL A 236 10.07 3.35 11.72
CA VAL A 236 10.90 4.33 10.98
C VAL A 236 12.28 4.49 11.63
N LEU A 237 12.34 4.58 12.96
CA LEU A 237 13.61 4.69 13.71
C LEU A 237 14.51 3.47 13.45
N ASN A 238 13.93 2.26 13.55
CA ASN A 238 14.67 1.01 13.38
C ASN A 238 15.23 0.87 11.97
N ALA A 239 14.46 1.19 10.93
CA ALA A 239 14.93 1.18 9.55
C ALA A 239 16.08 2.17 9.31
N ASN A 240 15.96 3.39 9.83
CA ASN A 240 17.02 4.38 9.69
C ASN A 240 18.26 4.06 10.55
N TYR A 241 18.10 3.35 11.66
CA TYR A 241 19.22 2.84 12.44
C TYR A 241 20.07 1.85 11.62
N ILE A 242 19.45 0.83 11.04
CA ILE A 242 20.11 -0.12 10.13
C ILE A 242 20.76 0.61 8.96
N ARG A 243 19.99 1.51 8.31
CA ARG A 243 20.49 2.31 7.18
C ARG A 243 21.74 3.11 7.55
N ALA A 244 21.76 3.77 8.70
CA ALA A 244 22.88 4.56 9.14
C ALA A 244 24.14 3.71 9.44
N LYS A 245 23.96 2.50 9.93
CA LYS A 245 25.04 1.58 10.25
C LYS A 245 25.63 0.91 8.99
N LEU A 246 24.80 0.58 8.01
CA LEU A 246 25.22 -0.20 6.85
C LEU A 246 25.59 0.64 5.62
N LYS A 247 25.28 1.94 5.58
CA LYS A 247 25.48 2.81 4.40
C LYS A 247 26.92 2.91 3.90
N ASP A 248 27.90 2.67 4.75
CA ASP A 248 29.32 2.75 4.39
C ASP A 248 29.88 1.36 3.98
N THR A 249 29.13 0.28 4.23
CA THR A 249 29.45 -1.08 3.86
C THR A 249 28.72 -1.52 2.59
N PHE A 250 27.44 -1.20 2.48
CA PHE A 250 26.62 -1.55 1.32
C PHE A 250 26.29 -0.32 0.48
N HIS A 251 26.22 -0.52 -0.83
CA HIS A 251 25.79 0.55 -1.72
C HIS A 251 24.32 0.90 -1.49
N LEU A 252 24.05 2.19 -1.23
CA LEU A 252 22.74 2.77 -1.03
C LEU A 252 22.34 3.55 -2.30
N PRO A 253 21.48 2.99 -3.17
CA PRO A 253 21.12 3.62 -4.45
C PRO A 253 20.46 4.99 -4.29
N PHE A 254 19.67 5.16 -3.22
CA PHE A 254 18.98 6.40 -2.90
C PHE A 254 19.37 6.85 -1.50
N THR A 255 19.96 8.05 -1.42
CA THR A 255 20.60 8.53 -0.18
C THR A 255 19.66 9.27 0.77
N ARG A 256 18.40 9.53 0.37
CA ARG A 256 17.41 10.19 1.23
C ARG A 256 17.07 9.32 2.45
N PRO A 257 16.69 9.93 3.59
CA PRO A 257 16.16 9.17 4.72
C PRO A 257 14.98 8.31 4.27
N SER A 258 14.93 7.08 4.76
CA SER A 258 13.83 6.15 4.56
C SER A 258 12.77 6.31 5.64
N LEU A 259 11.57 5.81 5.39
CA LEU A 259 10.59 5.57 6.44
C LEU A 259 10.83 4.19 7.08
N HIS A 260 9.90 3.24 6.95
CA HIS A 260 9.92 1.94 7.63
C HIS A 260 10.86 0.89 7.04
N GLU A 261 11.39 1.11 5.84
CA GLU A 261 12.27 0.18 5.13
C GLU A 261 13.41 0.92 4.45
N CYS A 262 14.54 0.24 4.23
CA CYS A 262 15.67 0.76 3.49
C CYS A 262 16.14 -0.26 2.45
N VAL A 263 16.55 0.25 1.27
CA VAL A 263 16.96 -0.58 0.15
C VAL A 263 18.42 -0.37 -0.15
N PHE A 264 19.19 -1.43 0.03
CA PHE A 264 20.59 -1.56 -0.40
C PHE A 264 20.69 -2.42 -1.66
N ASN A 265 21.88 -2.59 -2.20
CA ASN A 265 22.15 -3.60 -3.21
C ASN A 265 23.57 -4.19 -3.09
N ASP A 266 23.80 -5.23 -3.86
CA ASP A 266 25.06 -6.01 -3.85
C ASP A 266 26.21 -5.38 -4.65
N LYS A 267 26.07 -4.14 -5.13
CA LYS A 267 27.07 -3.45 -5.93
C LYS A 267 28.39 -3.32 -5.15
N GLY A 268 29.47 -3.88 -5.72
CA GLY A 268 30.80 -3.81 -5.13
C GLY A 268 31.10 -4.88 -4.06
N GLN A 269 30.15 -5.76 -3.75
CA GLN A 269 30.31 -6.78 -2.69
C GLN A 269 31.04 -8.04 -3.15
N GLY A 270 31.11 -8.33 -4.45
CA GLY A 270 31.72 -9.55 -4.97
C GLY A 270 30.89 -10.83 -4.79
N VAL A 271 29.74 -10.72 -4.15
CA VAL A 271 28.72 -11.76 -3.92
C VAL A 271 27.33 -11.20 -4.24
N THR A 272 26.36 -12.09 -4.43
CA THR A 272 24.99 -11.69 -4.81
C THR A 272 24.10 -11.40 -3.58
N THR A 273 23.03 -10.67 -3.79
CA THR A 273 21.99 -10.48 -2.77
C THR A 273 21.41 -11.79 -2.25
N MET A 274 21.34 -12.82 -3.13
CA MET A 274 20.88 -14.15 -2.71
C MET A 274 21.87 -14.82 -1.76
N ASP A 275 23.17 -14.59 -1.91
CA ASP A 275 24.18 -15.13 -0.99
C ASP A 275 24.04 -14.48 0.39
N PHE A 276 23.81 -13.17 0.46
CA PHE A 276 23.48 -12.49 1.72
C PHE A 276 22.21 -13.06 2.38
N ALA A 277 21.17 -13.32 1.60
CA ALA A 277 19.92 -13.87 2.14
C ALA A 277 20.15 -15.27 2.75
N LYS A 278 20.94 -16.12 2.12
CA LYS A 278 21.29 -17.46 2.64
C LYS A 278 22.14 -17.37 3.90
N GLU A 279 23.13 -16.50 3.92
CA GLU A 279 24.00 -16.29 5.08
C GLU A 279 23.21 -15.77 6.28
N LEU A 280 22.26 -14.86 6.07
CA LEU A 280 21.34 -14.40 7.13
C LEU A 280 20.50 -15.54 7.72
N ILE A 281 20.07 -16.51 6.91
CA ILE A 281 19.37 -17.71 7.39
C ILE A 281 20.29 -18.52 8.30
N ASP A 282 21.54 -18.72 7.91
CA ASP A 282 22.54 -19.48 8.69
C ASP A 282 22.86 -18.78 10.03
N HIS A 283 22.74 -17.45 10.07
CA HIS A 283 22.83 -16.65 11.30
C HIS A 283 21.52 -16.55 12.10
N GLY A 284 20.46 -17.24 11.69
CA GLY A 284 19.20 -17.33 12.40
C GLY A 284 18.26 -16.13 12.17
N PHE A 285 18.46 -15.38 11.09
CA PHE A 285 17.55 -14.28 10.70
C PHE A 285 16.64 -14.72 9.56
N HIS A 286 15.42 -14.21 9.58
CA HIS A 286 14.56 -14.25 8.39
C HIS A 286 15.16 -13.30 7.34
N PRO A 287 15.43 -13.77 6.11
CA PRO A 287 16.09 -12.94 5.12
C PRO A 287 15.17 -11.80 4.67
N PRO A 288 15.73 -10.62 4.39
CA PRO A 288 14.98 -9.53 3.77
C PRO A 288 14.46 -9.90 2.39
N THR A 289 13.56 -9.06 1.84
CA THR A 289 13.12 -9.18 0.46
C THR A 289 14.29 -8.90 -0.49
N VAL A 290 14.55 -9.82 -1.41
CA VAL A 290 15.63 -9.72 -2.38
C VAL A 290 15.11 -9.46 -3.79
N TYR A 291 15.92 -8.77 -4.63
CA TYR A 291 15.61 -8.44 -6.03
C TYR A 291 14.34 -7.60 -6.22
N PHE A 292 13.90 -6.93 -5.18
CA PHE A 292 12.78 -6.01 -5.20
C PHE A 292 13.11 -4.77 -4.32
N PRO A 293 12.71 -3.54 -4.72
CA PRO A 293 11.97 -3.16 -5.94
C PRO A 293 12.80 -3.30 -7.22
N LEU A 294 12.12 -3.57 -8.35
CA LEU A 294 12.77 -3.91 -9.63
C LEU A 294 13.66 -2.81 -10.20
N ILE A 295 13.44 -1.56 -9.84
CA ILE A 295 14.27 -0.41 -10.26
C ILE A 295 15.67 -0.43 -9.63
N VAL A 296 15.88 -1.24 -8.60
CA VAL A 296 17.18 -1.43 -7.94
C VAL A 296 17.73 -2.80 -8.30
N LYS A 297 18.72 -2.86 -9.18
CA LYS A 297 19.39 -4.12 -9.53
C LYS A 297 20.12 -4.67 -8.30
N GLY A 298 19.93 -5.96 -8.00
CA GLY A 298 20.52 -6.61 -6.83
C GLY A 298 19.98 -6.05 -5.51
N ALA A 299 18.70 -5.66 -5.46
CA ALA A 299 18.09 -5.06 -4.29
C ALA A 299 18.04 -6.01 -3.09
N LEU A 300 18.33 -5.44 -1.92
CA LEU A 300 18.14 -6.02 -0.59
C LEU A 300 17.28 -5.03 0.20
N MET A 301 16.00 -5.32 0.35
CA MET A 301 15.02 -4.45 1.02
C MET A 301 14.82 -4.91 2.45
N ILE A 302 15.27 -4.10 3.41
CA ILE A 302 15.26 -4.41 4.84
C ILE A 302 14.15 -3.61 5.51
N GLU A 303 13.21 -4.31 6.12
CA GLU A 303 12.14 -3.78 6.95
C GLU A 303 12.20 -4.42 8.34
N PRO A 304 12.81 -3.75 9.33
CA PRO A 304 12.99 -4.34 10.67
C PRO A 304 11.71 -4.36 11.50
N THR A 305 10.72 -3.57 11.13
CA THR A 305 9.48 -3.32 11.89
C THR A 305 9.68 -2.65 13.26
N GLU A 306 8.60 -2.39 13.98
CA GLU A 306 8.60 -1.82 15.33
C GLU A 306 8.92 -2.86 16.42
N THR A 307 8.81 -4.14 16.08
CA THR A 307 8.93 -5.22 17.07
C THR A 307 10.37 -5.61 17.41
N GLU A 308 11.33 -5.17 16.59
CA GLU A 308 12.74 -5.52 16.80
C GLU A 308 13.40 -4.63 17.85
N SER A 309 14.06 -5.28 18.82
CA SER A 309 14.83 -4.58 19.84
C SER A 309 16.15 -4.05 19.26
N LYS A 310 16.74 -3.03 19.90
CA LYS A 310 18.07 -2.53 19.53
C LYS A 310 19.13 -3.65 19.53
N GLU A 311 19.06 -4.58 20.49
CA GLU A 311 19.96 -5.73 20.57
C GLU A 311 19.83 -6.64 19.34
N THR A 312 18.59 -6.92 18.88
CA THR A 312 18.34 -7.69 17.66
C THR A 312 18.87 -6.97 16.43
N LEU A 313 18.67 -5.64 16.35
CA LEU A 313 19.20 -4.83 15.24
C LEU A 313 20.73 -4.84 15.21
N ASP A 314 21.38 -4.69 16.37
CA ASP A 314 22.85 -4.74 16.48
C ASP A 314 23.41 -6.11 16.06
N ARG A 315 22.70 -7.19 16.39
CA ARG A 315 23.07 -8.55 15.94
C ARG A 315 22.89 -8.74 14.43
N PHE A 316 21.86 -8.13 13.86
CA PHE A 316 21.58 -8.19 12.41
C PHE A 316 22.65 -7.44 11.60
N ILE A 317 23.12 -6.29 12.10
CA ILE A 317 24.17 -5.46 11.49
C ILE A 317 25.53 -6.15 11.54
#